data_c2c794a19573d1e0e897045711eea3ea
#
_entry.id   c2c794a19573d1e0e897045711eea3ea
#
_cell.length_a   1.000
_cell.length_b   1.000
_cell.length_c   1.000
_cell.angle_alpha   90.00
_cell.angle_beta   90.00
_cell.angle_gamma   90.00
#
_symmetry.space_group_name_H-M   'P 1'
#
loop_
_entity.id
_entity.type
_entity.pdbx_description
1 polymer ?
#
loop_
_entity_poly.entity_id
_entity_poly.type
_entity_poly.pdbx_seq_one_letter_code
_entity_poly.pdbx_strand_id
1 'polypeptide(L)'
;MANRPIAYTLKERKGTVGSLKGKIVVQAHPTGRKRVDHRSFCDEVAHATTFTGAEVEAVLRLAAEIAKKHVENGDIVDFGDIGTLTPSFQSKLVEKGKTEFNPKVHITKPVVHLTPSKKYFTLTGVSYERVTAPEKETKKPAKNHSCLLYTSPSPRDRTRS
;
A
#
# COMPACT_ATOMS: atom_id res chain seq x y z
N MET A 1 25.46 -7.60 5.41
CA MET A 1 24.27 -8.46 5.22
C MET A 1 24.05 -8.67 3.74
N ALA A 2 23.83 -9.91 3.27
CA ALA A 2 23.51 -10.15 1.86
C ALA A 2 22.15 -9.53 1.52
N ASN A 3 22.12 -8.63 0.55
CA ASN A 3 20.87 -8.01 0.11
C ASN A 3 20.00 -9.07 -0.56
N ARG A 4 18.80 -9.31 0.01
CA ARG A 4 17.83 -10.20 -0.60
C ARG A 4 17.38 -9.60 -1.94
N PRO A 5 17.36 -10.37 -3.04
CA PRO A 5 16.90 -9.88 -4.33
C PRO A 5 15.43 -9.48 -4.28
N ILE A 6 15.08 -8.47 -5.06
CA ILE A 6 13.67 -8.09 -5.26
C ILE A 6 13.04 -9.12 -6.21
N ALA A 7 12.11 -9.91 -5.68
CA ALA A 7 11.38 -10.88 -6.46
C ALA A 7 10.37 -10.20 -7.39
N TYR A 8 10.29 -10.68 -8.65
CA TYR A 8 9.33 -10.16 -9.63
C TYR A 8 8.68 -11.27 -10.43
N THR A 9 7.47 -11.00 -10.92
CA THR A 9 6.76 -11.84 -11.90
C THR A 9 6.56 -11.06 -13.19
N LEU A 10 6.44 -11.77 -14.30
CA LEU A 10 6.12 -11.18 -15.59
C LEU A 10 4.60 -11.19 -15.79
N LYS A 11 4.03 -10.08 -16.20
CA LYS A 11 2.62 -9.95 -16.58
C LYS A 11 2.51 -9.45 -18.00
N GLU A 12 1.64 -10.07 -18.78
CA GLU A 12 1.29 -9.63 -20.12
C GLU A 12 0.20 -8.56 -20.07
N ARG A 13 0.31 -7.54 -20.91
CA ARG A 13 -0.73 -6.55 -21.11
C ARG A 13 -0.73 -6.02 -22.55
N LYS A 14 -1.86 -5.49 -23.01
CA LYS A 14 -1.90 -4.75 -24.27
C LYS A 14 -1.26 -3.38 -24.11
N GLY A 15 -0.34 -3.04 -24.98
CA GLY A 15 0.23 -1.70 -25.05
C GLY A 15 -0.84 -0.68 -25.46
N THR A 16 -0.90 0.44 -24.73
CA THR A 16 -1.93 1.48 -24.95
C THR A 16 -1.39 2.72 -25.62
N VAL A 17 -0.06 2.95 -25.59
CA VAL A 17 0.56 4.19 -26.06
C VAL A 17 1.82 3.91 -26.88
N GLY A 18 2.14 4.79 -27.82
CA GLY A 18 3.37 4.78 -28.61
C GLY A 18 3.48 3.63 -29.61
N SER A 19 4.71 3.24 -29.96
CA SER A 19 5.04 2.18 -30.94
C SER A 19 4.58 0.77 -30.53
N LEU A 20 4.19 0.59 -29.27
CA LEU A 20 3.71 -0.66 -28.71
C LEU A 20 2.18 -0.75 -28.62
N LYS A 21 1.45 0.25 -29.16
CA LYS A 21 -0.02 0.27 -29.16
C LYS A 21 -0.58 -0.96 -29.88
N GLY A 22 -1.46 -1.68 -29.22
CA GLY A 22 -2.12 -2.89 -29.74
C GLY A 22 -1.29 -4.18 -29.67
N LYS A 23 0.02 -4.10 -29.37
CA LYS A 23 0.88 -5.27 -29.20
C LYS A 23 0.76 -5.84 -27.78
N ILE A 24 0.97 -7.16 -27.63
CA ILE A 24 1.10 -7.78 -26.31
C ILE A 24 2.52 -7.49 -25.83
N VAL A 25 2.63 -6.84 -24.68
CA VAL A 25 3.90 -6.49 -24.03
C VAL A 25 4.00 -7.16 -22.67
N VAL A 26 5.21 -7.52 -22.28
CA VAL A 26 5.51 -8.13 -20.98
C VAL A 26 6.10 -7.08 -20.08
N GLN A 27 5.58 -6.98 -18.85
CA GLN A 27 6.06 -6.05 -17.83
C GLN A 27 6.38 -6.79 -16.53
N ALA A 28 7.55 -6.50 -15.95
CA ALA A 28 7.92 -7.02 -14.64
C ALA A 28 7.10 -6.31 -13.53
N HIS A 29 6.53 -7.11 -12.63
CA HIS A 29 5.82 -6.64 -11.45
C HIS A 29 6.49 -7.21 -10.20
N PRO A 30 6.87 -6.37 -9.22
CA PRO A 30 7.46 -6.84 -7.98
C PRO A 30 6.44 -7.68 -7.19
N THR A 31 6.92 -8.79 -6.63
CA THR A 31 6.12 -9.75 -5.85
C THR A 31 6.86 -10.18 -4.59
N GLY A 32 6.21 -10.98 -3.74
CA GLY A 32 6.88 -11.58 -2.57
C GLY A 32 7.39 -10.58 -1.53
N ARG A 33 6.78 -9.39 -1.44
CA ARG A 33 7.18 -8.35 -0.51
C ARG A 33 6.82 -8.76 0.92
N LYS A 34 7.81 -8.74 1.82
CA LYS A 34 7.56 -8.84 3.26
C LYS A 34 7.19 -7.44 3.78
N ARG A 35 6.13 -7.35 4.56
CA ARG A 35 5.80 -6.14 5.31
C ARG A 35 6.54 -6.18 6.65
N VAL A 36 7.32 -5.15 6.94
CA VAL A 36 7.84 -4.88 8.27
C VAL A 36 6.78 -4.03 8.98
N ASP A 37 6.30 -4.48 10.11
CA ASP A 37 5.35 -3.73 10.92
C ASP A 37 6.07 -2.62 11.71
N HIS A 38 5.28 -1.66 12.19
CA HIS A 38 5.82 -0.48 12.87
C HIS A 38 6.61 -0.84 14.13
N ARG A 39 6.12 -1.81 14.90
CA ARG A 39 6.79 -2.24 16.14
C ARG A 39 8.14 -2.88 15.86
N SER A 40 8.20 -3.83 14.93
CA SER A 40 9.47 -4.46 14.51
C SER A 40 10.46 -3.44 14.00
N PHE A 41 9.99 -2.42 13.27
CA PHE A 41 10.85 -1.32 12.81
C PHE A 41 11.41 -0.51 14.00
N CYS A 42 10.58 -0.16 14.99
CA CYS A 42 11.04 0.55 16.18
C CYS A 42 12.04 -0.27 17.01
N ASP A 43 11.83 -1.57 17.13
CA ASP A 43 12.74 -2.47 17.81
C ASP A 43 14.11 -2.57 17.08
N GLU A 44 14.12 -2.64 15.75
CA GLU A 44 15.35 -2.61 14.96
C GLU A 44 16.14 -1.29 15.16
N VAL A 45 15.45 -0.14 15.21
CA VAL A 45 16.09 1.15 15.52
C VAL A 45 16.63 1.18 16.94
N ALA A 46 15.88 0.63 17.90
CA ALA A 46 16.29 0.53 19.30
C ALA A 46 17.57 -0.30 19.47
N HIS A 47 17.73 -1.38 18.74
CA HIS A 47 18.96 -2.19 18.75
C HIS A 47 20.22 -1.43 18.31
N ALA A 48 20.07 -0.39 17.52
CA ALA A 48 21.19 0.45 17.03
C ALA A 48 21.41 1.70 17.90
N THR A 49 20.61 1.90 18.95
CA THR A 49 20.63 3.09 19.81
C THR A 49 20.56 2.68 21.29
N THR A 50 20.57 3.65 22.17
CA THR A 50 20.36 3.44 23.63
C THR A 50 18.86 3.51 24.02
N PHE A 51 17.98 3.77 23.06
CA PHE A 51 16.54 3.86 23.28
C PHE A 51 15.89 2.47 23.34
N THR A 52 14.76 2.38 24.01
CA THR A 52 13.87 1.22 23.92
C THR A 52 12.94 1.36 22.71
N GLY A 53 12.41 0.24 22.20
CA GLY A 53 11.45 0.27 21.09
C GLY A 53 10.22 1.15 21.36
N ALA A 54 9.76 1.19 22.62
CA ALA A 54 8.64 2.04 23.04
C ALA A 54 8.98 3.54 22.98
N GLU A 55 10.19 3.91 23.36
CA GLU A 55 10.65 5.31 23.26
C GLU A 55 10.79 5.75 21.80
N VAL A 56 11.33 4.88 20.93
CA VAL A 56 11.38 5.13 19.48
C VAL A 56 9.97 5.31 18.91
N GLU A 57 9.02 4.46 19.29
CA GLU A 57 7.63 4.59 18.87
C GLU A 57 7.02 5.93 19.31
N ALA A 58 7.25 6.32 20.56
CA ALA A 58 6.75 7.59 21.11
C ALA A 58 7.32 8.81 20.36
N VAL A 59 8.63 8.80 20.06
CA VAL A 59 9.29 9.87 19.29
C VAL A 59 8.73 9.96 17.88
N LEU A 60 8.56 8.83 17.18
CA LEU A 60 8.00 8.83 15.83
C LEU A 60 6.55 9.31 15.79
N ARG A 61 5.75 8.93 16.81
CA ARG A 61 4.36 9.39 16.95
C ARG A 61 4.32 10.91 17.14
N LEU A 62 5.13 11.44 18.06
CA LEU A 62 5.20 12.87 18.32
C LEU A 62 5.67 13.65 17.08
N ALA A 63 6.69 13.14 16.38
CA ALA A 63 7.16 13.74 15.13
C ALA A 63 6.04 13.81 14.07
N ALA A 64 5.23 12.74 13.93
CA ALA A 64 4.10 12.71 13.00
C ALA A 64 3.00 13.70 13.40
N GLU A 65 2.71 13.86 14.71
CA GLU A 65 1.72 14.83 15.20
C GLU A 65 2.17 16.29 14.96
N ILE A 66 3.43 16.58 15.19
CA ILE A 66 4.00 17.92 14.92
C ILE A 66 3.98 18.21 13.42
N ALA A 67 4.42 17.26 12.61
CA ALA A 67 4.40 17.38 11.16
C ALA A 67 2.98 17.62 10.62
N LYS A 68 1.98 16.90 11.16
CA LYS A 68 0.58 17.10 10.79
C LYS A 68 0.13 18.53 11.01
N LYS A 69 0.46 19.14 12.15
CA LYS A 69 0.09 20.55 12.46
C LYS A 69 0.67 21.53 11.43
N HIS A 70 1.93 21.34 11.05
CA HIS A 70 2.56 22.19 10.02
C HIS A 70 1.91 21.99 8.65
N VAL A 71 1.70 20.75 8.24
CA VAL A 71 1.08 20.41 6.96
C VAL A 71 -0.37 20.94 6.86
N GLU A 72 -1.13 20.93 7.96
CA GLU A 72 -2.47 21.53 8.04
C GLU A 72 -2.45 23.05 7.85
N ASN A 73 -1.37 23.72 8.23
CA ASN A 73 -1.15 25.14 7.97
C ASN A 73 -0.65 25.44 6.54
N GLY A 74 -0.36 24.40 5.75
CA GLY A 74 0.16 24.56 4.40
C GLY A 74 1.69 24.56 4.31
N ASP A 75 2.39 24.31 5.42
CA ASP A 75 3.84 24.29 5.45
C ASP A 75 4.40 22.99 4.85
N ILE A 76 5.56 23.08 4.24
CA ILE A 76 6.34 21.92 3.79
C ILE A 76 7.23 21.48 4.96
N VAL A 77 7.16 20.20 5.32
CA VAL A 77 7.96 19.63 6.41
C VAL A 77 9.08 18.76 5.84
N ASP A 78 10.32 19.14 6.13
CA ASP A 78 11.50 18.35 5.79
C ASP A 78 11.86 17.43 6.96
N PHE A 79 11.81 16.10 6.70
CA PHE A 79 12.23 15.05 7.63
C PHE A 79 13.68 14.61 7.42
N GLY A 80 14.49 15.45 6.79
CA GLY A 80 15.89 15.16 6.51
C GLY A 80 16.04 13.96 5.58
N ASP A 81 16.71 12.92 6.07
CA ASP A 81 17.04 11.74 5.27
C ASP A 81 15.82 10.87 4.86
N ILE A 82 14.71 10.99 5.58
CA ILE A 82 13.47 10.31 5.23
C ILE A 82 12.83 10.93 3.98
N GLY A 83 12.85 12.25 3.88
CA GLY A 83 12.26 12.98 2.77
C GLY A 83 11.39 14.14 3.22
N THR A 84 10.58 14.65 2.31
CA THR A 84 9.82 15.88 2.50
C THR A 84 8.32 15.60 2.37
N LEU A 85 7.53 16.08 3.35
CA LEU A 85 6.07 16.10 3.29
C LEU A 85 5.61 17.42 2.69
N THR A 86 4.85 17.33 1.60
CA THR A 86 4.31 18.50 0.89
C THR A 86 2.79 18.45 0.89
N PRO A 87 2.09 19.45 1.45
CA PRO A 87 0.64 19.57 1.33
C PRO A 87 0.25 19.89 -0.11
N SER A 88 -0.86 19.33 -0.56
CA SER A 88 -1.44 19.54 -1.87
C SER A 88 -2.96 19.37 -1.79
N PHE A 89 -3.64 19.55 -2.90
CA PHE A 89 -5.08 19.28 -3.00
C PHE A 89 -5.43 18.77 -4.40
N GLN A 90 -6.55 18.07 -4.49
CA GLN A 90 -7.15 17.70 -5.76
C GLN A 90 -8.23 18.70 -6.12
N SER A 91 -8.21 19.20 -7.35
CA SER A 91 -9.21 20.11 -7.87
C SER A 91 -9.84 19.59 -9.16
N LYS A 92 -11.10 19.98 -9.39
CA LYS A 92 -11.77 19.78 -10.67
C LYS A 92 -11.36 20.86 -11.64
N LEU A 93 -11.24 20.50 -12.91
CA LEU A 93 -10.99 21.45 -13.98
C LEU A 93 -12.28 22.23 -14.28
N VAL A 94 -12.17 23.54 -14.49
CA VAL A 94 -13.27 24.44 -14.84
C VAL A 94 -12.91 25.13 -16.13
N GLU A 95 -13.88 25.20 -17.08
CA GLU A 95 -13.68 25.85 -18.37
C GLU A 95 -13.63 27.37 -18.19
N LYS A 96 -12.55 27.99 -18.67
CA LYS A 96 -12.38 29.44 -18.59
C LYS A 96 -13.48 30.17 -19.36
N GLY A 97 -14.17 31.10 -18.69
CA GLY A 97 -15.23 31.90 -19.30
C GLY A 97 -16.65 31.36 -19.19
N LYS A 98 -16.84 30.10 -18.78
CA LYS A 98 -18.20 29.53 -18.55
C LYS A 98 -18.60 29.51 -17.07
N THR A 99 -17.64 29.25 -16.19
CA THR A 99 -17.93 29.11 -14.75
C THR A 99 -16.78 29.75 -13.98
N GLU A 100 -17.12 30.53 -12.98
CA GLU A 100 -16.15 31.10 -12.05
C GLU A 100 -15.61 30.03 -11.10
N PHE A 101 -14.28 30.02 -10.86
CA PHE A 101 -13.67 29.05 -9.97
C PHE A 101 -14.07 29.33 -8.51
N ASN A 102 -14.76 28.38 -7.89
CA ASN A 102 -15.12 28.45 -6.47
C ASN A 102 -14.33 27.38 -5.68
N PRO A 103 -13.44 27.77 -4.76
CA PRO A 103 -12.62 26.83 -3.99
C PRO A 103 -13.43 25.80 -3.22
N LYS A 104 -14.56 26.18 -2.64
CA LYS A 104 -15.43 25.30 -1.85
C LYS A 104 -16.08 24.17 -2.66
N VAL A 105 -16.24 24.36 -3.96
CA VAL A 105 -16.90 23.38 -4.87
C VAL A 105 -15.89 22.61 -5.70
N HIS A 106 -14.81 23.29 -6.13
CA HIS A 106 -13.87 22.74 -7.10
C HIS A 106 -12.64 22.10 -6.45
N ILE A 107 -12.27 22.47 -5.21
CA ILE A 107 -11.27 21.73 -4.42
C ILE A 107 -11.99 20.54 -3.74
N THR A 108 -11.63 19.32 -4.15
CA THR A 108 -12.32 18.11 -3.71
C THR A 108 -11.80 17.56 -2.40
N LYS A 109 -10.48 17.51 -2.23
CA LYS A 109 -9.86 17.02 -0.99
C LYS A 109 -8.42 17.49 -0.84
N PRO A 110 -7.96 17.70 0.42
CA PRO A 110 -6.55 17.86 0.71
C PRO A 110 -5.82 16.52 0.53
N VAL A 111 -4.56 16.59 0.13
CA VAL A 111 -3.67 15.45 -0.07
C VAL A 111 -2.30 15.81 0.47
N VAL A 112 -1.61 14.84 1.05
CA VAL A 112 -0.21 15.01 1.47
C VAL A 112 0.66 14.05 0.68
N HIS A 113 1.73 14.56 0.10
CA HIS A 113 2.72 13.79 -0.64
C HIS A 113 4.00 13.66 0.17
N LEU A 114 4.46 12.43 0.37
CA LEU A 114 5.80 12.16 0.87
C LEU A 114 6.72 11.92 -0.32
N THR A 115 7.74 12.76 -0.46
CA THR A 115 8.80 12.62 -1.45
C THR A 115 10.05 12.11 -0.74
N PRO A 116 10.47 10.84 -0.96
CA PRO A 116 11.66 10.29 -0.32
C PRO A 116 12.93 11.05 -0.71
N SER A 117 13.87 11.16 0.22
CA SER A 117 15.17 11.77 -0.03
C SER A 117 15.95 10.96 -1.07
N LYS A 118 16.32 11.59 -2.18
CA LYS A 118 17.11 10.95 -3.24
C LYS A 118 18.50 10.51 -2.75
N LYS A 119 19.06 11.23 -1.80
CA LYS A 119 20.37 10.91 -1.24
C LYS A 119 20.38 9.54 -0.54
N TYR A 120 19.33 9.23 0.22
CA TYR A 120 19.23 8.00 1.02
C TYR A 120 18.49 6.86 0.30
N PHE A 121 17.44 7.18 -0.46
CA PHE A 121 16.60 6.16 -1.10
C PHE A 121 16.96 5.90 -2.57
N THR A 122 18.16 6.29 -3.01
CA THR A 122 18.69 5.80 -4.30
C THR A 122 19.21 4.38 -4.10
N LEU A 123 18.46 3.40 -4.61
CA LEU A 123 18.79 1.99 -4.47
C LEU A 123 19.92 1.62 -5.45
N THR A 124 21.14 1.47 -4.93
CA THR A 124 22.30 0.98 -5.68
C THR A 124 22.62 -0.46 -5.27
N GLY A 125 23.03 -1.31 -6.22
CA GLY A 125 23.40 -2.69 -5.93
C GLY A 125 22.25 -3.63 -5.63
N VAL A 126 21.03 -3.33 -6.09
CA VAL A 126 19.85 -4.20 -5.94
C VAL A 126 19.89 -5.30 -7.00
N SER A 127 19.73 -6.54 -6.57
CA SER A 127 19.56 -7.71 -7.44
C SER A 127 18.08 -8.05 -7.63
N TYR A 128 17.75 -8.68 -8.74
CA TYR A 128 16.39 -9.04 -9.10
C TYR A 128 16.29 -10.54 -9.34
N GLU A 129 15.25 -11.18 -8.82
CA GLU A 129 14.98 -12.61 -9.00
C GLU A 129 13.59 -12.82 -9.60
N ARG A 130 13.54 -13.59 -10.68
CA ARG A 130 12.27 -13.97 -11.29
C ARG A 130 11.64 -15.11 -10.51
N VAL A 131 10.44 -14.88 -9.98
CA VAL A 131 9.62 -15.93 -9.35
C VAL A 131 8.46 -16.25 -10.29
N THR A 132 8.32 -17.51 -10.64
CA THR A 132 7.13 -18.01 -11.33
C THR A 132 5.96 -17.90 -10.34
N ALA A 133 4.93 -17.16 -10.70
CA ALA A 133 3.71 -17.12 -9.87
C ALA A 133 3.18 -18.56 -9.80
N PRO A 134 2.80 -19.07 -8.61
CA PRO A 134 2.05 -20.31 -8.55
C PRO A 134 0.80 -20.12 -9.42
N GLU A 135 0.55 -21.05 -10.33
CA GLU A 135 -0.68 -21.04 -11.12
C GLU A 135 -1.85 -20.91 -10.16
N LYS A 136 -2.61 -19.84 -10.32
CA LYS A 136 -3.88 -19.72 -9.62
C LYS A 136 -4.74 -20.87 -10.13
N GLU A 137 -4.90 -21.90 -9.31
CA GLU A 137 -5.95 -22.89 -9.57
C GLU A 137 -7.24 -22.10 -9.79
N THR A 138 -7.70 -22.12 -11.04
CA THR A 138 -9.01 -21.61 -11.40
C THR A 138 -10.01 -22.42 -10.58
N LYS A 139 -10.56 -21.83 -9.51
CA LYS A 139 -11.67 -22.40 -8.78
C LYS A 139 -12.76 -22.71 -9.81
N LYS A 140 -12.91 -23.99 -10.15
CA LYS A 140 -14.05 -24.47 -10.93
C LYS A 140 -15.31 -23.98 -10.23
N PRO A 141 -16.32 -23.45 -10.96
CA PRO A 141 -17.57 -23.03 -10.33
C PRO A 141 -18.14 -24.24 -9.58
N ALA A 142 -18.42 -24.07 -8.30
CA ALA A 142 -19.05 -25.07 -7.47
C ALA A 142 -20.39 -25.45 -8.14
N LYS A 143 -20.52 -26.70 -8.58
CA LYS A 143 -21.81 -27.28 -8.97
C LYS A 143 -22.70 -27.20 -7.75
N ASN A 144 -23.83 -26.51 -7.87
CA ASN A 144 -24.90 -26.49 -6.88
C ASN A 144 -25.36 -27.92 -6.62
N HIS A 145 -24.90 -28.51 -5.54
CA HIS A 145 -25.56 -29.68 -4.97
C HIS A 145 -26.73 -29.15 -4.14
N SER A 146 -27.92 -29.38 -4.61
CA SER A 146 -29.16 -29.23 -3.83
C SER A 146 -29.00 -30.03 -2.54
N CYS A 147 -28.99 -29.31 -1.44
CA CYS A 147 -28.91 -29.85 -0.10
C CYS A 147 -30.28 -30.49 0.22
N LEU A 148 -30.39 -31.80 0.14
CA LEU A 148 -31.51 -32.56 0.72
C LEU A 148 -31.39 -32.41 2.23
N LEU A 149 -32.35 -31.75 2.82
CA LEU A 149 -32.54 -31.59 4.27
C LEU A 149 -32.75 -32.98 4.89
N TYR A 150 -31.71 -33.57 5.45
CA TYR A 150 -31.82 -34.70 6.34
C TYR A 150 -32.05 -34.19 7.77
N THR A 151 -33.30 -34.21 8.21
CA THR A 151 -33.67 -33.94 9.57
C THR A 151 -33.42 -35.21 10.41
N SER A 152 -32.36 -35.17 11.19
CA SER A 152 -32.08 -36.18 12.21
C SER A 152 -33.00 -35.96 13.41
N PRO A 153 -33.76 -36.96 13.92
CA PRO A 153 -34.61 -36.79 15.10
C PRO A 153 -33.75 -36.65 16.36
N SER A 154 -34.17 -35.69 17.20
CA SER A 154 -33.55 -35.35 18.48
C SER A 154 -33.61 -36.50 19.49
N PRO A 155 -32.56 -36.75 20.35
CA PRO A 155 -32.54 -37.83 21.33
C PRO A 155 -33.40 -37.61 22.59
N ARG A 156 -34.33 -36.64 22.58
CA ARG A 156 -35.08 -36.28 23.81
C ARG A 156 -36.46 -36.94 23.99
N ASP A 157 -36.90 -37.81 23.11
CA ASP A 157 -38.23 -38.44 23.21
C ASP A 157 -38.20 -39.91 23.66
N ARG A 158 -37.31 -40.27 24.56
CA ARG A 158 -37.37 -41.55 25.25
C ARG A 158 -37.44 -41.39 26.73
N THR A 159 -38.56 -40.89 27.26
CA THR A 159 -39.00 -41.22 28.62
C THR A 159 -40.46 -40.83 28.79
N ARG A 160 -41.39 -41.78 28.56
CA ARG A 160 -42.67 -41.97 29.31
C ARG A 160 -43.44 -43.10 28.69
N SER A 161 -43.32 -44.24 29.31
CA SER A 161 -44.38 -45.17 29.76
C SER A 161 -43.73 -46.32 30.47
#